data_4b8fcd552ead71ca3723d04e39edd35a
#
_entry.id   4b8fcd552ead71ca3723d04e39edd35a
#
_cell.length_a   1.000
_cell.length_b   1.000
_cell.length_c   1.000
_cell.angle_alpha   90.00
_cell.angle_beta   90.00
_cell.angle_gamma   90.00
#
_symmetry.space_group_name_H-M   'P 1'
#
loop_
_entity.id
_entity.type
_entity.pdbx_description
1 polymer ?
#
loop_
_entity_poly.entity_id
_entity_poly.type
_entity_poly.pdbx_seq_one_letter_code
_entity_poly.pdbx_strand_id
1 'polypeptide(L)'
;MRRGVVRLFASCVLAFAIDASHIWAQDSELTPAQISVQTWLALIDTGSYAASWETAASSFKRVVPRETWSAAVEEVRVQLGQLKARVLKNATPEKPPGALQGEFIVFRFDTTFERGPGLLEVVAALKEKDGTWRVAGYSVR
;
A
#
# COMPACT_ATOMS: atom_id res chain seq x y z
N MET A 1 21.14 80.09 -26.11
CA MET A 1 21.31 79.56 -24.75
C MET A 1 19.97 78.95 -24.28
N ARG A 2 19.81 77.69 -24.33
CA ARG A 2 18.80 76.96 -23.55
C ARG A 2 19.32 75.54 -23.30
N ARG A 3 19.58 75.29 -22.04
CA ARG A 3 20.07 74.00 -21.54
C ARG A 3 18.90 73.00 -21.51
N GLY A 4 18.98 71.99 -22.36
CA GLY A 4 18.05 70.84 -22.32
C GLY A 4 18.45 69.88 -21.23
N VAL A 5 17.56 69.70 -20.28
CA VAL A 5 17.72 68.69 -19.21
C VAL A 5 17.25 67.41 -19.78
N VAL A 6 18.16 66.47 -20.01
CA VAL A 6 17.83 65.06 -20.33
C VAL A 6 17.47 64.37 -19.05
N ARG A 7 16.19 63.99 -18.90
CA ARG A 7 15.73 63.13 -17.82
C ARG A 7 15.88 61.67 -18.25
N LEU A 8 16.83 60.99 -17.66
CA LEU A 8 16.91 59.50 -17.72
C LEU A 8 15.79 58.90 -16.88
N PHE A 9 14.86 58.28 -17.53
CA PHE A 9 13.94 57.36 -16.85
C PHE A 9 14.64 56.01 -16.70
N ALA A 10 15.06 55.70 -15.49
CA ALA A 10 15.48 54.33 -15.13
C ALA A 10 14.25 53.47 -15.03
N SER A 11 13.99 52.62 -16.04
CA SER A 11 13.00 51.57 -15.97
C SER A 11 13.52 50.44 -15.06
N CYS A 12 13.02 50.36 -13.83
CA CYS A 12 13.17 49.19 -13.00
C CYS A 12 12.32 48.08 -13.59
N VAL A 13 12.96 47.18 -14.32
CA VAL A 13 12.35 45.87 -14.66
C VAL A 13 12.48 44.99 -13.42
N LEU A 14 11.37 44.90 -12.68
CA LEU A 14 11.23 43.85 -11.64
C LEU A 14 11.11 42.51 -12.35
N ALA A 15 12.21 41.77 -12.42
CA ALA A 15 12.18 40.37 -12.78
C ALA A 15 11.52 39.60 -11.64
N PHE A 16 10.25 39.19 -11.83
CA PHE A 16 9.63 38.15 -11.02
C PHE A 16 10.36 36.85 -11.33
N ALA A 17 11.30 36.48 -10.50
CA ALA A 17 11.82 35.14 -10.46
C ALA A 17 10.68 34.24 -10.00
N ILE A 18 10.06 33.53 -10.93
CA ILE A 18 9.15 32.40 -10.60
C ILE A 18 10.06 31.33 -10.02
N ASP A 19 10.01 31.22 -8.72
CA ASP A 19 10.67 30.18 -7.97
C ASP A 19 9.98 28.84 -8.33
N ALA A 20 10.53 28.17 -9.35
CA ALA A 20 10.11 26.86 -9.79
C ALA A 20 10.67 25.76 -8.87
N SER A 21 10.77 26.07 -7.59
CA SER A 21 11.22 25.14 -6.57
C SER A 21 9.99 24.54 -5.91
N HIS A 22 9.97 23.21 -5.91
CA HIS A 22 9.11 22.33 -5.12
C HIS A 22 7.84 21.77 -5.78
N ILE A 23 8.00 21.25 -7.00
CA ILE A 23 7.25 20.03 -7.32
C ILE A 23 8.15 18.85 -6.96
N TRP A 24 8.38 18.67 -5.67
CA TRP A 24 8.77 17.36 -5.18
C TRP A 24 7.53 16.49 -5.33
N ALA A 25 7.54 15.58 -6.31
CA ALA A 25 6.71 14.42 -6.22
C ALA A 25 6.97 13.84 -4.83
N GLN A 26 5.97 13.89 -3.96
CA GLN A 26 6.01 13.08 -2.74
C GLN A 26 5.95 11.65 -3.24
N ASP A 27 7.13 11.03 -3.45
CA ASP A 27 7.25 9.61 -3.31
C ASP A 27 6.78 9.34 -1.89
N SER A 28 5.52 8.96 -1.75
CA SER A 28 4.97 8.60 -0.45
C SER A 28 5.72 7.35 -0.03
N GLU A 29 6.69 7.51 0.85
CA GLU A 29 7.40 6.38 1.43
C GLU A 29 6.37 5.39 1.95
N LEU A 30 6.54 4.14 1.56
CA LEU A 30 5.66 3.06 2.01
C LEU A 30 5.73 2.95 3.53
N THR A 31 4.59 2.94 4.17
CA THR A 31 4.54 2.71 5.62
C THR A 31 5.02 1.30 5.96
N PRO A 32 5.52 1.04 7.17
CA PRO A 32 5.90 -0.31 7.60
C PRO A 32 4.78 -1.34 7.43
N ALA A 33 3.52 -0.93 7.63
CA ALA A 33 2.36 -1.78 7.38
C ALA A 33 2.20 -2.12 5.89
N GLN A 34 2.38 -1.15 4.98
CA GLN A 34 2.32 -1.39 3.54
C GLN A 34 3.44 -2.33 3.07
N ILE A 35 4.66 -2.14 3.57
CA ILE A 35 5.80 -3.02 3.27
C ILE A 35 5.47 -4.45 3.69
N SER A 36 4.95 -4.65 4.90
CA SER A 36 4.55 -5.97 5.39
C SER A 36 3.50 -6.63 4.50
N VAL A 37 2.45 -5.89 4.12
CA VAL A 37 1.38 -6.37 3.25
C VAL A 37 1.90 -6.73 1.86
N GLN A 38 2.73 -5.89 1.24
CA GLN A 38 3.28 -6.15 -0.09
C GLN A 38 4.22 -7.35 -0.09
N THR A 39 5.08 -7.46 0.91
CA THR A 39 5.98 -8.61 1.06
C THR A 39 5.19 -9.91 1.23
N TRP A 40 4.13 -9.87 2.04
CA TRP A 40 3.26 -11.03 2.25
C TRP A 40 2.49 -11.42 0.98
N LEU A 41 1.95 -10.45 0.25
CA LEU A 41 1.26 -10.68 -1.03
C LEU A 41 2.19 -11.30 -2.07
N ALA A 42 3.47 -10.91 -2.09
CA ALA A 42 4.46 -11.51 -2.97
C ALA A 42 4.64 -13.03 -2.71
N LEU A 43 4.55 -13.48 -1.46
CA LEU A 43 4.55 -14.90 -1.13
C LEU A 43 3.33 -15.63 -1.72
N ILE A 44 2.16 -15.01 -1.63
CA ILE A 44 0.94 -15.55 -2.24
C ILE A 44 1.06 -15.63 -3.76
N ASP A 45 1.56 -14.57 -4.38
CA ASP A 45 1.66 -14.45 -5.84
C ASP A 45 2.66 -15.46 -6.44
N THR A 46 3.67 -15.85 -5.67
CA THR A 46 4.69 -16.86 -6.07
C THR A 46 4.35 -18.28 -5.65
N GLY A 47 3.17 -18.52 -5.06
CA GLY A 47 2.76 -19.85 -4.61
C GLY A 47 3.40 -20.31 -3.30
N SER A 48 4.08 -19.40 -2.57
CA SER A 48 4.74 -19.71 -1.30
C SER A 48 3.75 -19.66 -0.13
N TYR A 49 2.65 -20.39 -0.22
CA TYR A 49 1.53 -20.30 0.72
C TYR A 49 1.90 -20.70 2.15
N ALA A 50 2.71 -21.73 2.30
CA ALA A 50 3.20 -22.14 3.62
C ALA A 50 4.04 -21.01 4.28
N ALA A 51 4.92 -20.36 3.52
CA ALA A 51 5.72 -19.23 4.00
C ALA A 51 4.85 -18.02 4.35
N SER A 52 3.76 -17.78 3.61
CA SER A 52 2.82 -16.72 3.94
C SER A 52 2.13 -16.96 5.29
N TRP A 53 1.81 -18.22 5.61
CA TRP A 53 1.27 -18.57 6.92
C TRP A 53 2.30 -18.40 8.03
N GLU A 54 3.55 -18.81 7.81
CA GLU A 54 4.62 -18.66 8.82
C GLU A 54 4.84 -17.19 9.20
N THR A 55 4.76 -16.30 8.24
CA THR A 55 4.98 -14.85 8.45
C THR A 55 3.71 -14.09 8.84
N ALA A 56 2.55 -14.74 8.90
CA ALA A 56 1.30 -14.13 9.31
C ALA A 56 1.27 -13.84 10.83
N ALA A 57 0.31 -13.02 11.24
CA ALA A 57 0.10 -12.67 12.64
C ALA A 57 -0.22 -13.89 13.49
N SER A 58 0.21 -13.86 14.76
CA SER A 58 -0.06 -14.94 15.71
C SER A 58 -1.55 -15.24 15.89
N SER A 59 -2.39 -14.19 15.82
CA SER A 59 -3.84 -14.32 15.87
C SER A 59 -4.40 -15.14 14.70
N PHE A 60 -3.88 -14.90 13.49
CA PHE A 60 -4.25 -15.67 12.31
C PHE A 60 -3.86 -17.15 12.43
N LYS A 61 -2.62 -17.41 12.84
CA LYS A 61 -2.08 -18.76 12.99
C LYS A 61 -2.81 -19.61 14.06
N ARG A 62 -3.37 -18.96 15.08
CA ARG A 62 -4.16 -19.65 16.10
C ARG A 62 -5.51 -20.15 15.58
N VAL A 63 -6.08 -19.49 14.58
CA VAL A 63 -7.43 -19.78 14.07
C VAL A 63 -7.39 -20.66 12.82
N VAL A 64 -6.38 -20.47 11.98
CA VAL A 64 -6.27 -21.15 10.68
C VAL A 64 -5.04 -22.05 10.70
N PRO A 65 -5.20 -23.39 10.66
CA PRO A 65 -4.07 -24.31 10.51
C PRO A 65 -3.33 -24.08 9.19
N ARG A 66 -2.02 -24.31 9.20
CA ARG A 66 -1.13 -24.06 8.04
C ARG A 66 -1.56 -24.81 6.79
N GLU A 67 -1.90 -26.09 6.93
CA GLU A 67 -2.31 -26.97 5.84
C GLU A 67 -3.65 -26.51 5.25
N THR A 68 -4.59 -26.14 6.12
CA THR A 68 -5.91 -25.61 5.72
C THR A 68 -5.75 -24.31 4.94
N TRP A 69 -4.89 -23.40 5.42
CA TRP A 69 -4.58 -22.16 4.74
C TRP A 69 -3.97 -22.39 3.36
N SER A 70 -2.92 -23.21 3.29
CA SER A 70 -2.20 -23.47 2.05
C SER A 70 -3.12 -24.08 0.99
N ALA A 71 -3.93 -25.04 1.34
CA ALA A 71 -4.88 -25.69 0.44
C ALA A 71 -5.97 -24.72 -0.06
N ALA A 72 -6.53 -23.91 0.84
CA ALA A 72 -7.59 -22.95 0.48
C ALA A 72 -7.09 -21.86 -0.47
N VAL A 73 -5.90 -21.31 -0.22
CA VAL A 73 -5.33 -20.29 -1.10
C VAL A 73 -4.92 -20.88 -2.45
N GLU A 74 -4.34 -22.07 -2.46
CA GLU A 74 -3.99 -22.76 -3.70
C GLU A 74 -5.22 -22.98 -4.58
N GLU A 75 -6.32 -23.48 -4.00
CA GLU A 75 -7.58 -23.69 -4.72
C GLU A 75 -8.08 -22.38 -5.37
N VAL A 76 -8.12 -21.31 -4.63
CA VAL A 76 -8.56 -20.00 -5.13
C VAL A 76 -7.60 -19.48 -6.24
N ARG A 77 -6.29 -19.58 -6.03
CA ARG A 77 -5.30 -19.07 -6.99
C ARG A 77 -5.25 -19.88 -8.28
N VAL A 78 -5.46 -21.19 -8.21
CA VAL A 78 -5.59 -22.06 -9.39
C VAL A 78 -6.80 -21.63 -10.24
N GLN A 79 -7.92 -21.29 -9.61
CA GLN A 79 -9.11 -20.83 -10.32
C GLN A 79 -8.91 -19.45 -10.95
N LEU A 80 -8.27 -18.52 -10.25
CA LEU A 80 -8.05 -17.14 -10.70
C LEU A 80 -6.93 -17.03 -11.73
N GLY A 81 -5.95 -17.90 -11.69
CA GLY A 81 -4.75 -17.83 -12.52
C GLY A 81 -3.75 -16.78 -12.05
N GLN A 82 -2.91 -16.33 -12.96
CA GLN A 82 -1.84 -15.39 -12.63
C GLN A 82 -2.38 -13.99 -12.32
N LEU A 83 -1.70 -13.30 -11.39
CA LEU A 83 -1.89 -11.88 -11.16
C LEU A 83 -1.53 -11.08 -12.42
N LYS A 84 -2.40 -10.18 -12.85
CA LYS A 84 -2.16 -9.25 -13.96
C LYS A 84 -1.93 -7.82 -13.48
N ALA A 85 -2.74 -7.37 -12.51
CA ALA A 85 -2.62 -6.02 -11.94
C ALA A 85 -3.18 -5.99 -10.51
N ARG A 86 -2.57 -5.18 -9.66
CA ARG A 86 -3.07 -4.88 -8.31
C ARG A 86 -2.85 -3.40 -8.03
N VAL A 87 -3.93 -2.70 -7.70
CA VAL A 87 -3.90 -1.26 -7.40
C VAL A 87 -4.50 -1.02 -6.03
N LEU A 88 -3.75 -0.37 -5.16
CA LEU A 88 -4.25 0.02 -3.84
C LEU A 88 -5.35 1.08 -3.98
N LYS A 89 -6.55 0.79 -3.50
CA LYS A 89 -7.66 1.74 -3.42
C LYS A 89 -7.58 2.60 -2.16
N ASN A 90 -7.44 1.95 -1.03
CA ASN A 90 -7.30 2.62 0.26
C ASN A 90 -6.61 1.71 1.29
N ALA A 91 -6.07 2.38 2.32
CA ALA A 91 -5.58 1.75 3.53
C ALA A 91 -6.21 2.50 4.71
N THR A 92 -7.07 1.83 5.45
CA THR A 92 -7.88 2.45 6.49
C THR A 92 -7.55 1.88 7.85
N PRO A 93 -7.13 2.70 8.83
CA PRO A 93 -7.06 2.28 10.23
C PRO A 93 -8.47 1.88 10.72
N GLU A 94 -8.56 0.71 11.30
CA GLU A 94 -9.82 0.16 11.81
C GLU A 94 -9.60 -0.42 13.22
N LYS A 95 -10.70 -0.62 13.94
CA LYS A 95 -10.64 -1.34 15.21
C LYS A 95 -10.43 -2.84 14.92
N PRO A 96 -9.43 -3.49 15.57
CA PRO A 96 -9.26 -4.92 15.41
C PRO A 96 -10.52 -5.67 15.83
N PRO A 97 -10.87 -6.77 15.15
CA PRO A 97 -12.04 -7.56 15.50
C PRO A 97 -11.85 -8.32 16.82
N GLY A 98 -12.94 -8.50 17.55
CA GLY A 98 -12.97 -9.30 18.77
C GLY A 98 -12.08 -8.74 19.89
N ALA A 99 -11.30 -9.60 20.51
CA ALA A 99 -10.39 -9.28 21.61
C ALA A 99 -8.98 -8.88 21.14
N LEU A 100 -8.73 -8.76 19.85
CA LEU A 100 -7.44 -8.34 19.33
C LEU A 100 -7.13 -6.91 19.75
N GLN A 101 -5.87 -6.64 20.08
CA GLN A 101 -5.36 -5.33 20.46
C GLN A 101 -4.16 -4.97 19.58
N GLY A 102 -3.98 -3.67 19.37
CA GLY A 102 -2.89 -3.13 18.57
C GLY A 102 -3.42 -2.25 17.44
N GLU A 103 -2.50 -1.63 16.73
CA GLU A 103 -2.83 -0.90 15.51
C GLU A 103 -3.24 -1.90 14.42
N PHE A 104 -4.35 -1.61 13.75
CA PHE A 104 -4.93 -2.48 12.74
C PHE A 104 -5.30 -1.65 11.50
N ILE A 105 -4.80 -2.06 10.35
CA ILE A 105 -5.03 -1.37 9.08
C ILE A 105 -5.58 -2.36 8.06
N VAL A 106 -6.65 -1.98 7.40
CA VAL A 106 -7.25 -2.76 6.31
C VAL A 106 -6.89 -2.13 4.98
N PHE A 107 -6.17 -2.88 4.16
CA PHE A 107 -5.79 -2.54 2.79
C PHE A 107 -6.78 -3.14 1.81
N ARG A 108 -7.27 -2.33 0.89
CA ARG A 108 -8.20 -2.76 -0.16
C ARG A 108 -7.60 -2.47 -1.51
N PHE A 109 -7.55 -3.50 -2.36
CA PHE A 109 -6.98 -3.42 -3.70
C PHE A 109 -8.03 -3.76 -4.75
N ASP A 110 -8.00 -3.03 -5.86
CA ASP A 110 -8.59 -3.52 -7.11
C ASP A 110 -7.57 -4.44 -7.76
N THR A 111 -7.94 -5.70 -7.90
CA THR A 111 -7.02 -6.74 -8.39
C THR A 111 -7.60 -7.44 -9.60
N THR A 112 -6.79 -7.61 -10.62
CA THR A 112 -7.11 -8.35 -11.83
C THR A 112 -6.21 -9.57 -11.92
N PHE A 113 -6.83 -10.72 -11.98
CA PHE A 113 -6.18 -12.00 -12.30
C PHE A 113 -6.51 -12.42 -13.73
N GLU A 114 -5.82 -13.39 -14.23
CA GLU A 114 -6.01 -13.92 -15.59
C GLU A 114 -7.47 -14.31 -15.88
N ARG A 115 -8.16 -14.93 -14.90
CA ARG A 115 -9.55 -15.39 -14.98
C ARG A 115 -10.48 -14.70 -13.98
N GLY A 116 -10.05 -13.60 -13.38
CA GLY A 116 -10.83 -12.84 -12.40
C GLY A 116 -10.55 -11.35 -12.50
N PRO A 117 -11.21 -10.63 -13.45
CA PRO A 117 -11.04 -9.19 -13.57
C PRO A 117 -11.84 -8.44 -12.50
N GLY A 118 -11.25 -7.33 -11.97
CA GLY A 118 -11.95 -6.38 -11.13
C GLY A 118 -12.39 -6.92 -9.77
N LEU A 119 -11.60 -7.78 -9.16
CA LEU A 119 -11.88 -8.33 -7.84
C LEU A 119 -11.39 -7.40 -6.73
N LEU A 120 -12.13 -7.39 -5.62
CA LEU A 120 -11.72 -6.73 -4.39
C LEU A 120 -10.85 -7.68 -3.58
N GLU A 121 -9.56 -7.37 -3.47
CA GLU A 121 -8.63 -8.08 -2.60
C GLU A 121 -8.45 -7.28 -1.31
N VAL A 122 -8.65 -7.90 -0.16
CA VAL A 122 -8.59 -7.25 1.15
C VAL A 122 -7.53 -7.93 2.00
N VAL A 123 -6.62 -7.14 2.54
CA VAL A 123 -5.56 -7.60 3.43
C VAL A 123 -5.60 -6.79 4.71
N ALA A 124 -5.74 -7.45 5.84
CA ALA A 124 -5.69 -6.81 7.14
C ALA A 124 -4.31 -7.01 7.78
N ALA A 125 -3.68 -5.94 8.21
CA ALA A 125 -2.42 -5.95 8.93
C ALA A 125 -2.62 -5.54 10.39
N LEU A 126 -1.97 -6.26 11.29
CA LEU A 126 -1.95 -6.02 12.74
C LEU A 126 -0.52 -5.73 13.17
N LYS A 127 -0.34 -4.68 13.96
CA LYS A 127 0.92 -4.44 14.67
C LYS A 127 0.90 -5.24 15.96
N GLU A 128 1.73 -6.26 16.03
CA GLU A 128 1.83 -7.10 17.21
C GLU A 128 2.64 -6.42 18.34
N LYS A 129 2.65 -7.03 19.52
CA LYS A 129 3.30 -6.46 20.71
C LYS A 129 4.81 -6.23 20.54
N ASP A 130 5.45 -6.94 19.64
CA ASP A 130 6.86 -6.76 19.30
C ASP A 130 7.11 -5.56 18.34
N GLY A 131 6.06 -4.82 17.98
CA GLY A 131 6.12 -3.69 17.07
C GLY A 131 6.14 -4.06 15.59
N THR A 132 6.10 -5.35 15.26
CA THR A 132 6.12 -5.82 13.87
C THR A 132 4.72 -5.88 13.29
N TRP A 133 4.55 -5.36 12.08
CA TRP A 133 3.33 -5.51 11.31
C TRP A 133 3.28 -6.89 10.65
N ARG A 134 2.18 -7.60 10.82
CA ARG A 134 1.93 -8.92 10.21
C ARG A 134 0.51 -8.99 9.66
N VAL A 135 0.33 -9.76 8.60
CA VAL A 135 -1.00 -9.98 8.03
C VAL A 135 -1.83 -10.85 8.97
N ALA A 136 -3.00 -10.34 9.34
CA ALA A 136 -3.95 -10.98 10.24
C ALA A 136 -5.24 -11.45 9.54
N GLY A 137 -5.42 -11.10 8.26
CA GLY A 137 -6.57 -11.51 7.48
C GLY A 137 -6.38 -11.26 5.98
N TYR A 138 -7.01 -12.10 5.16
CA TYR A 138 -6.96 -12.02 3.71
C TYR A 138 -8.26 -12.52 3.08
N SER A 139 -8.74 -11.85 2.06
CA SER A 139 -9.85 -12.32 1.22
C SER A 139 -9.79 -11.75 -0.18
N VAL A 140 -10.33 -12.50 -1.15
CA VAL A 140 -10.59 -12.07 -2.53
C VAL A 140 -12.07 -12.32 -2.83
N ARG A 141 -12.75 -11.34 -3.41
CA ARG A 141 -14.18 -11.41 -3.76
C ARG A 141 -14.54 -10.48 -4.92
#